data_288857a5a67970c6d0a5cacd5a3f97ae
#
_entry.id   288857a5a67970c6d0a5cacd5a3f97ae
#
_cell.length_a   1.000
_cell.length_b   1.000
_cell.length_c   1.000
_cell.angle_alpha   90.00
_cell.angle_beta   90.00
_cell.angle_gamma   90.00
#
_symmetry.space_group_name_H-M   'P 1'
#
loop_
_entity.id
_entity.type
_entity.pdbx_description
1 polymer ?
#
loop_
_entity_poly.entity_id
_entity_poly.type
_entity_poly.pdbx_seq_one_letter_code
_entity_poly.pdbx_strand_id
1 'polypeptide(L)'
;MPTGTASTERVRYDAVKLRFGTGTTVKNFAAYREWLSVAEGSGFELLTTGDSQSLWADPFVSMTFAAANTVAPRLAITVSNPVTRHPAVVASSVVAIQDVAKGRFCLGLSSGDSALRNIGERPATLVELEAFVETVRAMTLNESVTWNGHEQALRWGSARVPIWIAAEGPRTLQLAGRIADGVVLSNSLTTEAIDRAFTHIRAGAEASGRSMDDIEIWWMVNVVPAETERAGIDSIRSVLAGTANHVYRFTLEGKGLPPERVAAIEELKQTYDSRHHANPATASVNAELVDRLGLTDWLAAQSTIAGPIEHCVERLHEVAERGVRNVILAQFVAEPLAFMRIFDERIRSEFS
;
A
#
# COMPACT_ATOMS: atom_id res chain seq x y z
N MET A 1 16.67 -13.49 -51.75
CA MET A 1 15.98 -13.69 -50.50
C MET A 1 16.24 -12.46 -49.63
N PRO A 2 15.35 -11.52 -49.46
CA PRO A 2 15.56 -10.41 -48.54
C PRO A 2 15.14 -10.84 -47.12
N THR A 3 16.08 -10.77 -46.19
CA THR A 3 15.84 -10.90 -44.74
C THR A 3 15.20 -9.62 -44.24
N GLY A 4 13.90 -9.68 -44.05
CA GLY A 4 13.17 -8.60 -43.41
C GLY A 4 13.47 -8.59 -41.90
N THR A 5 14.25 -7.63 -41.46
CA THR A 5 14.31 -7.24 -40.05
C THR A 5 13.00 -6.55 -39.69
N ALA A 6 12.15 -7.23 -38.93
CA ALA A 6 11.00 -6.61 -38.31
C ALA A 6 11.51 -5.55 -37.31
N SER A 7 11.41 -4.27 -37.66
CA SER A 7 11.56 -3.18 -36.73
C SER A 7 10.33 -3.21 -35.82
N THR A 8 10.52 -3.55 -34.57
CA THR A 8 9.53 -3.29 -33.54
C THR A 8 9.39 -1.78 -33.41
N GLU A 9 8.35 -1.22 -34.02
CA GLU A 9 7.94 0.17 -33.75
C GLU A 9 7.66 0.26 -32.23
N ARG A 10 8.51 0.99 -31.52
CA ARG A 10 8.21 1.39 -30.14
C ARG A 10 6.97 2.27 -30.18
N VAL A 11 5.89 1.80 -29.56
CA VAL A 11 4.73 2.63 -29.28
C VAL A 11 5.23 3.82 -28.44
N ARG A 12 5.12 5.04 -28.98
CA ARG A 12 5.42 6.26 -28.22
C ARG A 12 4.20 6.60 -27.40
N TYR A 13 4.28 6.37 -26.11
CA TYR A 13 3.31 6.91 -25.16
C TYR A 13 3.61 8.39 -24.93
N ASP A 14 2.58 9.23 -24.82
CA ASP A 14 2.76 10.60 -24.30
C ASP A 14 3.33 10.48 -22.88
N ALA A 15 4.31 11.34 -22.56
CA ALA A 15 5.07 11.26 -21.31
C ALA A 15 4.16 11.46 -20.09
N VAL A 16 3.54 10.38 -19.61
CA VAL A 16 2.77 10.39 -18.35
C VAL A 16 3.74 10.11 -17.21
N LYS A 17 3.92 11.09 -16.33
CA LYS A 17 4.78 10.92 -15.17
C LYS A 17 4.12 10.04 -14.12
N LEU A 18 4.74 8.91 -13.76
CA LEU A 18 4.43 8.10 -12.60
C LEU A 18 5.49 8.28 -11.51
N ARG A 19 5.05 8.39 -10.27
CA ARG A 19 5.93 8.33 -9.10
C ARG A 19 5.88 6.91 -8.52
N PHE A 20 7.05 6.42 -8.12
CA PHE A 20 7.18 5.06 -7.62
C PHE A 20 7.63 5.04 -6.16
N GLY A 21 6.91 4.29 -5.37
CA GLY A 21 7.28 3.89 -4.01
C GLY A 21 7.50 2.39 -3.95
N THR A 22 8.14 1.95 -2.87
CA THR A 22 8.30 0.53 -2.58
C THR A 22 8.28 0.28 -1.08
N GLY A 23 8.00 -0.95 -0.66
CA GLY A 23 7.91 -1.30 0.75
C GLY A 23 8.54 -2.63 1.07
N THR A 24 8.92 -2.80 2.35
CA THR A 24 9.42 -4.07 2.87
C THR A 24 8.97 -4.32 4.29
N THR A 25 9.03 -5.57 4.73
CA THR A 25 8.81 -5.98 6.13
C THR A 25 10.17 -6.18 6.80
N VAL A 26 10.42 -5.46 7.90
CA VAL A 26 11.73 -5.46 8.56
C VAL A 26 11.83 -6.61 9.55
N LYS A 27 12.71 -7.57 9.29
CA LYS A 27 13.05 -8.68 10.20
C LYS A 27 14.49 -8.60 10.72
N ASN A 28 15.35 -7.87 10.00
CA ASN A 28 16.75 -7.68 10.33
C ASN A 28 17.21 -6.29 9.90
N PHE A 29 17.74 -5.48 10.80
CA PHE A 29 18.13 -4.10 10.51
C PHE A 29 19.39 -3.97 9.66
N ALA A 30 20.29 -4.97 9.66
CA ALA A 30 21.45 -4.95 8.77
C ALA A 30 21.03 -5.14 7.31
N ALA A 31 20.17 -6.13 7.04
CA ALA A 31 19.57 -6.33 5.72
C ALA A 31 18.66 -5.14 5.31
N TYR A 32 17.96 -4.54 6.27
CA TYR A 32 17.15 -3.37 6.01
C TYR A 32 17.98 -2.16 5.58
N ARG A 33 19.16 -1.96 6.17
CA ARG A 33 20.07 -0.89 5.72
C ARG A 33 20.53 -1.06 4.28
N GLU A 34 20.85 -2.27 3.88
CA GLU A 34 21.19 -2.57 2.48
C GLU A 34 20.01 -2.31 1.55
N TRP A 35 18.82 -2.78 1.95
CA TRP A 35 17.58 -2.53 1.20
C TRP A 35 17.31 -1.03 1.02
N LEU A 36 17.45 -0.21 2.09
CA LEU A 36 17.29 1.25 2.04
C LEU A 36 18.25 1.89 1.05
N SER A 37 19.55 1.49 1.09
CA SER A 37 20.56 2.01 0.18
C SER A 37 20.25 1.69 -1.28
N VAL A 38 19.80 0.47 -1.58
CA VAL A 38 19.42 0.07 -2.94
C VAL A 38 18.15 0.79 -3.38
N ALA A 39 17.13 0.88 -2.52
CA ALA A 39 15.87 1.53 -2.86
C ALA A 39 16.05 3.04 -3.13
N GLU A 40 16.84 3.74 -2.31
CA GLU A 40 17.17 5.14 -2.56
C GLU A 40 18.01 5.30 -3.83
N GLY A 41 19.02 4.45 -4.03
CA GLY A 41 19.86 4.45 -5.23
C GLY A 41 19.09 4.12 -6.52
N SER A 42 18.01 3.37 -6.43
CA SER A 42 17.10 3.05 -7.54
C SER A 42 16.00 4.11 -7.75
N GLY A 43 16.09 5.27 -7.11
CA GLY A 43 15.22 6.42 -7.38
C GLY A 43 13.77 6.27 -6.90
N PHE A 44 13.47 5.39 -5.96
CA PHE A 44 12.14 5.34 -5.36
C PHE A 44 11.87 6.59 -4.53
N GLU A 45 10.74 7.25 -4.79
CA GLU A 45 10.34 8.49 -4.13
C GLU A 45 9.65 8.27 -2.76
N LEU A 46 9.16 7.05 -2.51
CA LEU A 46 8.50 6.66 -1.28
C LEU A 46 8.99 5.29 -0.80
N LEU A 47 9.42 5.20 0.47
CA LEU A 47 9.74 3.93 1.12
C LEU A 47 8.77 3.64 2.25
N THR A 48 8.24 2.41 2.31
CA THR A 48 7.18 2.07 3.26
C THR A 48 7.46 0.81 4.07
N THR A 49 6.82 0.71 5.23
CA THR A 49 6.67 -0.54 6.00
C THR A 49 5.30 -0.61 6.65
N GLY A 50 4.81 -1.82 6.90
CA GLY A 50 3.53 -2.06 7.58
C GLY A 50 3.68 -2.29 9.08
N ASP A 51 2.55 -2.32 9.79
CA ASP A 51 2.47 -2.60 11.23
C ASP A 51 1.84 -3.98 11.47
N SER A 52 2.66 -4.93 11.90
CA SER A 52 2.20 -6.25 12.36
C SER A 52 3.24 -6.84 13.31
N GLN A 53 3.17 -6.43 14.57
CA GLN A 53 4.16 -6.67 15.61
C GLN A 53 4.52 -8.14 15.85
N SER A 54 3.64 -9.08 15.49
CA SER A 54 3.89 -10.52 15.61
C SER A 54 4.64 -11.11 14.42
N LEU A 55 4.79 -10.36 13.31
CA LEU A 55 5.36 -10.85 12.06
C LEU A 55 6.71 -10.19 11.71
N TRP A 56 6.90 -8.93 12.08
CA TRP A 56 8.12 -8.13 11.81
C TRP A 56 8.31 -7.02 12.84
N ALA A 57 9.42 -6.32 12.74
CA ALA A 57 9.81 -5.25 13.67
C ALA A 57 8.80 -4.09 13.68
N ASP A 58 8.73 -3.41 14.83
CA ASP A 58 7.90 -2.22 15.03
C ASP A 58 8.13 -1.18 13.92
N PRO A 59 7.05 -0.67 13.27
CA PRO A 59 7.18 0.23 12.13
C PRO A 59 7.70 1.62 12.52
N PHE A 60 7.47 2.11 13.73
CA PHE A 60 7.98 3.39 14.19
C PHE A 60 9.49 3.33 14.40
N VAL A 61 10.00 2.22 14.97
CA VAL A 61 11.44 1.95 15.07
C VAL A 61 12.05 1.81 13.67
N SER A 62 11.41 1.06 12.78
CA SER A 62 11.87 0.84 11.41
C SER A 62 11.92 2.15 10.62
N MET A 63 10.92 3.02 10.73
CA MET A 63 10.89 4.31 10.04
C MET A 63 11.89 5.31 10.64
N THR A 64 12.11 5.30 11.95
CA THR A 64 13.20 6.09 12.57
C THR A 64 14.56 5.67 12.01
N PHE A 65 14.78 4.35 11.90
CA PHE A 65 16.02 3.82 11.31
C PHE A 65 16.14 4.23 9.83
N ALA A 66 15.06 4.15 9.04
CA ALA A 66 15.04 4.58 7.64
C ALA A 66 15.35 6.09 7.54
N ALA A 67 14.72 6.91 8.38
CA ALA A 67 14.95 8.37 8.40
C ALA A 67 16.41 8.75 8.64
N ALA A 68 17.10 7.99 9.50
CA ALA A 68 18.52 8.19 9.80
C ALA A 68 19.47 7.63 8.72
N ASN A 69 19.00 6.75 7.83
CA ASN A 69 19.83 6.07 6.83
C ASN A 69 19.44 6.42 5.37
N THR A 70 18.57 7.42 5.16
CA THR A 70 18.17 7.93 3.83
C THR A 70 18.08 9.45 3.84
N VAL A 71 18.22 10.08 2.68
CA VAL A 71 18.17 11.55 2.56
C VAL A 71 17.11 12.06 1.58
N ALA A 72 16.80 11.31 0.53
CA ALA A 72 15.91 11.76 -0.55
C ALA A 72 14.47 11.24 -0.44
N PRO A 73 14.21 9.92 -0.26
CA PRO A 73 12.85 9.40 -0.34
C PRO A 73 11.98 9.87 0.82
N ARG A 74 10.69 10.03 0.54
CA ARG A 74 9.67 10.11 1.60
C ARG A 74 9.54 8.76 2.28
N LEU A 75 9.08 8.78 3.51
CA LEU A 75 8.94 7.60 4.35
C LEU A 75 7.49 7.50 4.82
N ALA A 76 6.91 6.31 4.83
CA ALA A 76 5.55 6.14 5.33
C ALA A 76 5.35 4.80 6.06
N ILE A 77 4.58 4.83 7.13
CA ILE A 77 3.97 3.61 7.65
C ILE A 77 2.70 3.34 6.81
N THR A 78 2.63 2.18 6.15
CA THR A 78 1.49 1.77 5.32
C THR A 78 1.03 0.37 5.68
N VAL A 79 0.24 0.24 6.77
CA VAL A 79 -0.40 1.21 7.66
C VAL A 79 -0.33 0.73 9.12
N SER A 80 -0.51 1.65 10.07
CA SER A 80 -0.78 1.31 11.47
C SER A 80 -2.30 1.38 11.75
N ASN A 81 -2.69 1.33 13.02
CA ASN A 81 -4.09 1.24 13.44
C ASN A 81 -4.35 1.96 14.78
N PRO A 82 -5.61 2.32 15.07
CA PRO A 82 -6.00 3.02 16.32
C PRO A 82 -5.96 2.16 17.59
N VAL A 83 -5.81 0.84 17.51
CA VAL A 83 -6.05 -0.07 18.63
C VAL A 83 -4.77 -0.43 19.37
N THR A 84 -3.68 -0.67 18.64
CA THR A 84 -2.42 -1.16 19.25
C THR A 84 -1.65 -0.11 20.04
N ARG A 85 -1.95 1.20 19.81
CA ARG A 85 -1.24 2.29 20.49
C ARG A 85 -2.19 3.44 20.83
N HIS A 86 -1.96 4.07 22.00
CA HIS A 86 -2.66 5.28 22.39
C HIS A 86 -2.32 6.45 21.44
N PRO A 87 -3.28 7.33 21.06
CA PRO A 87 -3.03 8.42 20.11
C PRO A 87 -1.92 9.38 20.57
N ALA A 88 -1.78 9.64 21.86
CA ALA A 88 -0.68 10.46 22.40
C ALA A 88 0.70 9.82 22.19
N VAL A 89 0.79 8.50 22.28
CA VAL A 89 2.04 7.76 21.99
C VAL A 89 2.37 7.83 20.50
N VAL A 90 1.36 7.67 19.65
CA VAL A 90 1.53 7.80 18.19
C VAL A 90 1.94 9.23 17.82
N ALA A 91 1.24 10.24 18.33
CA ALA A 91 1.57 11.66 18.07
C ALA A 91 3.02 11.98 18.47
N SER A 92 3.45 11.56 19.65
CA SER A 92 4.83 11.74 20.11
C SER A 92 5.84 11.04 19.18
N SER A 93 5.58 9.79 18.80
CA SER A 93 6.46 9.03 17.95
C SER A 93 6.59 9.66 16.54
N VAL A 94 5.47 10.07 15.93
CA VAL A 94 5.52 10.61 14.56
C VAL A 94 6.14 12.00 14.48
N VAL A 95 5.99 12.83 15.53
CA VAL A 95 6.72 14.12 15.61
C VAL A 95 8.22 13.88 15.71
N ALA A 96 8.67 12.91 16.53
CA ALA A 96 10.07 12.54 16.62
C ALA A 96 10.63 12.00 15.29
N ILE A 97 9.87 11.13 14.61
CA ILE A 97 10.28 10.61 13.28
C ILE A 97 10.35 11.76 12.27
N GLN A 98 9.39 12.68 12.29
CA GLN A 98 9.34 13.81 11.36
C GLN A 98 10.56 14.74 11.51
N ASP A 99 11.04 14.93 12.73
CA ASP A 99 12.28 15.68 13.01
C ASP A 99 13.50 14.98 12.41
N VAL A 100 13.71 13.70 12.70
CA VAL A 100 14.81 12.89 12.12
C VAL A 100 14.70 12.82 10.60
N ALA A 101 13.51 12.66 10.07
CA ALA A 101 13.22 12.59 8.63
C ALA A 101 13.26 13.96 7.92
N LYS A 102 13.46 15.06 8.66
CA LYS A 102 13.45 16.43 8.11
C LYS A 102 12.21 16.72 7.24
N GLY A 103 11.04 16.38 7.75
CA GLY A 103 9.76 16.65 7.07
C GLY A 103 9.33 15.60 6.03
N ARG A 104 10.06 14.51 5.83
CA ARG A 104 9.77 13.50 4.79
C ARG A 104 8.82 12.38 5.22
N PHE A 105 8.35 12.35 6.47
CA PHE A 105 7.56 11.25 7.00
C PHE A 105 6.05 11.46 6.83
N CYS A 106 5.30 10.38 6.61
CA CYS A 106 3.84 10.30 6.58
C CYS A 106 3.35 9.14 7.43
N LEU A 107 2.23 9.33 8.13
CA LEU A 107 1.57 8.29 8.92
C LEU A 107 0.37 7.73 8.16
N GLY A 108 0.42 6.48 7.73
CA GLY A 108 -0.75 5.77 7.20
C GLY A 108 -1.47 5.00 8.31
N LEU A 109 -2.80 5.07 8.29
CA LEU A 109 -3.71 4.43 9.24
C LEU A 109 -4.79 3.64 8.52
N SER A 110 -5.28 2.60 9.15
CA SER A 110 -6.49 1.86 8.77
C SER A 110 -7.22 1.35 10.00
N SER A 111 -8.36 0.68 9.83
CA SER A 111 -9.07 0.03 10.94
C SER A 111 -8.28 -1.07 11.63
N GLY A 112 -7.25 -1.61 11.00
CA GLY A 112 -6.41 -2.70 11.50
C GLY A 112 -6.72 -4.05 10.85
N ASP A 113 -5.71 -4.95 10.83
CA ASP A 113 -5.79 -6.30 10.26
C ASP A 113 -4.95 -7.30 11.05
N SER A 114 -3.85 -7.82 10.47
CA SER A 114 -2.99 -8.85 11.06
C SER A 114 -2.44 -8.45 12.43
N ALA A 115 -2.10 -7.17 12.61
CA ALA A 115 -1.67 -6.63 13.89
C ALA A 115 -2.68 -6.92 15.02
N LEU A 116 -3.97 -6.81 14.72
CA LEU A 116 -5.04 -7.01 15.71
C LEU A 116 -5.43 -8.48 15.86
N ARG A 117 -5.59 -9.19 14.75
CA ARG A 117 -5.90 -10.63 14.79
C ARG A 117 -4.86 -11.43 15.57
N ASN A 118 -3.59 -11.09 15.43
CA ASN A 118 -2.49 -11.81 16.09
C ASN A 118 -2.48 -11.62 17.62
N ILE A 119 -3.19 -10.63 18.15
CA ILE A 119 -3.33 -10.36 19.58
C ILE A 119 -4.76 -10.51 20.09
N GLY A 120 -5.68 -10.99 19.24
CA GLY A 120 -7.08 -11.23 19.62
C GLY A 120 -7.96 -9.98 19.74
N GLU A 121 -7.52 -8.87 19.14
CA GLU A 121 -8.27 -7.61 19.15
C GLU A 121 -9.13 -7.43 17.90
N ARG A 122 -10.23 -6.66 18.03
CA ARG A 122 -11.07 -6.31 16.89
C ARG A 122 -10.53 -5.09 16.14
N PRO A 123 -10.78 -4.99 14.83
CA PRO A 123 -10.55 -3.76 14.08
C PRO A 123 -11.36 -2.58 14.60
N ALA A 124 -10.80 -1.37 14.52
CA ALA A 124 -11.50 -0.15 14.81
C ALA A 124 -12.68 0.09 13.86
N THR A 125 -13.75 0.65 14.34
CA THR A 125 -14.83 1.20 13.51
C THR A 125 -14.36 2.45 12.77
N LEU A 126 -15.11 2.90 11.76
CA LEU A 126 -14.77 4.14 11.04
C LEU A 126 -14.85 5.37 11.96
N VAL A 127 -15.75 5.37 12.92
CA VAL A 127 -15.87 6.45 13.94
C VAL A 127 -14.64 6.47 14.84
N GLU A 128 -14.16 5.31 15.29
CA GLU A 128 -12.94 5.21 16.10
C GLU A 128 -11.70 5.60 15.30
N LEU A 129 -11.62 5.23 14.01
CA LEU A 129 -10.54 5.62 13.14
C LEU A 129 -10.52 7.14 12.90
N GLU A 130 -11.66 7.74 12.63
CA GLU A 130 -11.81 9.18 12.44
C GLU A 130 -11.37 9.95 13.69
N ALA A 131 -11.92 9.61 14.84
CA ALA A 131 -11.56 10.25 16.12
C ALA A 131 -10.06 10.12 16.43
N PHE A 132 -9.47 8.98 16.12
CA PHE A 132 -8.03 8.76 16.29
C PHE A 132 -7.18 9.64 15.35
N VAL A 133 -7.56 9.73 14.08
CA VAL A 133 -6.88 10.58 13.09
C VAL A 133 -6.91 12.05 13.51
N GLU A 134 -8.09 12.54 13.91
CA GLU A 134 -8.27 13.93 14.35
C GLU A 134 -7.46 14.22 15.62
N THR A 135 -7.49 13.30 16.59
CA THR A 135 -6.74 13.43 17.84
C THR A 135 -5.22 13.46 17.57
N VAL A 136 -4.70 12.52 16.78
CA VAL A 136 -3.27 12.50 16.43
C VAL A 136 -2.88 13.78 15.69
N ARG A 137 -3.70 14.23 14.71
CA ARG A 137 -3.43 15.48 13.96
C ARG A 137 -3.35 16.69 14.86
N ALA A 138 -4.34 16.89 15.74
CA ALA A 138 -4.35 18.03 16.67
C ALA A 138 -3.14 17.98 17.61
N MET A 139 -2.83 16.83 18.20
CA MET A 139 -1.67 16.69 19.07
C MET A 139 -0.34 16.94 18.36
N THR A 140 -0.16 16.52 17.11
CA THR A 140 1.06 16.80 16.34
C THR A 140 1.27 18.29 16.06
N LEU A 141 0.19 19.09 16.08
CA LEU A 141 0.21 20.54 15.95
C LEU A 141 0.29 21.28 17.30
N ASN A 142 0.50 20.53 18.40
CA ASN A 142 0.56 21.04 19.77
C ASN A 142 -0.78 21.61 20.28
N GLU A 143 -1.89 21.13 19.72
CA GLU A 143 -3.23 21.46 20.21
C GLU A 143 -3.62 20.56 21.39
N SER A 144 -4.39 21.11 22.33
CA SER A 144 -4.96 20.33 23.45
C SER A 144 -6.21 19.58 22.98
N VAL A 145 -6.30 18.30 23.32
CA VAL A 145 -7.42 17.43 22.98
C VAL A 145 -7.91 16.67 24.20
N THR A 146 -9.21 16.36 24.22
CA THR A 146 -9.77 15.46 25.24
C THR A 146 -9.86 14.04 24.68
N TRP A 147 -9.16 13.09 25.29
CA TRP A 147 -9.24 11.68 24.97
C TRP A 147 -9.56 10.85 26.20
N ASN A 148 -10.62 10.05 26.15
CA ASN A 148 -11.13 9.26 27.30
C ASN A 148 -11.34 10.11 28.59
N GLY A 149 -11.85 11.33 28.42
CA GLY A 149 -12.13 12.24 29.53
C GLY A 149 -10.91 12.99 30.11
N HIS A 150 -9.73 12.81 29.54
CA HIS A 150 -8.50 13.47 29.97
C HIS A 150 -8.00 14.46 28.91
N GLU A 151 -7.68 15.68 29.34
CA GLU A 151 -7.02 16.68 28.49
C GLU A 151 -5.56 16.31 28.26
N GLN A 152 -5.11 16.32 27.02
CA GLN A 152 -3.79 15.88 26.60
C GLN A 152 -3.24 16.82 25.50
N ALA A 153 -1.92 17.06 25.53
CA ALA A 153 -1.18 17.78 24.51
C ALA A 153 0.28 17.30 24.47
N LEU A 154 0.92 17.38 23.34
CA LEU A 154 2.38 17.28 23.28
C LEU A 154 2.97 18.61 23.79
N ARG A 155 4.01 18.54 24.65
CA ARG A 155 4.62 19.73 25.26
C ARG A 155 6.09 19.91 24.89
N TRP A 156 6.67 18.99 24.11
CA TRP A 156 8.09 18.98 23.79
C TRP A 156 8.38 19.33 22.32
N GLY A 157 7.40 19.27 21.44
CA GLY A 157 7.57 19.52 20.02
C GLY A 157 6.26 19.50 19.25
N SER A 158 6.29 20.03 18.04
CA SER A 158 5.19 19.98 17.07
C SER A 158 5.71 19.84 15.67
N ALA A 159 4.97 19.14 14.82
CA ALA A 159 5.25 19.05 13.39
C ALA A 159 3.97 18.76 12.61
N ARG A 160 3.81 19.32 11.42
CA ARG A 160 2.80 18.83 10.49
C ARG A 160 3.24 17.47 9.96
N VAL A 161 2.49 16.43 10.34
CA VAL A 161 2.68 15.07 9.82
C VAL A 161 1.50 14.75 8.91
N PRO A 162 1.71 14.53 7.61
CA PRO A 162 0.62 14.08 6.73
C PRO A 162 0.07 12.75 7.21
N ILE A 163 -1.26 12.65 7.33
CA ILE A 163 -1.96 11.42 7.73
C ILE A 163 -2.70 10.84 6.53
N TRP A 164 -2.34 9.62 6.16
CA TRP A 164 -2.96 8.87 5.09
C TRP A 164 -3.93 7.82 5.65
N ILE A 165 -4.94 7.46 4.86
CA ILE A 165 -5.87 6.37 5.20
C ILE A 165 -5.79 5.30 4.12
N ALA A 166 -5.58 4.03 4.51
CA ALA A 166 -5.77 2.92 3.59
C ALA A 166 -7.27 2.57 3.51
N ALA A 167 -7.79 2.56 2.29
CA ALA A 167 -9.22 2.47 2.03
C ALA A 167 -9.53 1.54 0.85
N GLU A 168 -10.54 0.66 1.03
CA GLU A 168 -10.97 -0.30 0.02
C GLU A 168 -12.47 -0.21 -0.28
N GLY A 169 -13.27 0.06 0.72
CA GLY A 169 -14.73 0.12 0.60
C GLY A 169 -15.26 1.54 0.49
N PRO A 170 -16.48 1.73 -0.03
CA PRO A 170 -17.08 3.04 -0.29
C PRO A 170 -17.04 4.00 0.90
N ARG A 171 -17.43 3.52 2.07
CA ARG A 171 -17.49 4.35 3.29
C ARG A 171 -16.10 4.78 3.77
N THR A 172 -15.10 3.89 3.69
CA THR A 172 -13.72 4.24 4.07
C THR A 172 -13.09 5.19 3.06
N LEU A 173 -13.38 5.03 1.77
CA LEU A 173 -12.93 5.95 0.71
C LEU A 173 -13.51 7.35 0.91
N GLN A 174 -14.82 7.46 1.25
CA GLN A 174 -15.45 8.74 1.56
C GLN A 174 -14.85 9.37 2.83
N LEU A 175 -14.61 8.58 3.89
CA LEU A 175 -13.92 9.05 5.08
C LEU A 175 -12.54 9.58 4.74
N ALA A 176 -11.74 8.84 3.97
CA ALA A 176 -10.41 9.25 3.55
C ALA A 176 -10.44 10.57 2.74
N GLY A 177 -11.39 10.71 1.79
CA GLY A 177 -11.61 11.95 1.06
C GLY A 177 -11.91 13.14 1.97
N ARG A 178 -12.68 12.91 3.03
CA ARG A 178 -13.11 13.95 3.96
C ARG A 178 -11.97 14.44 4.88
N ILE A 179 -11.13 13.55 5.40
CA ILE A 179 -10.19 13.92 6.50
C ILE A 179 -8.71 13.63 6.23
N ALA A 180 -8.35 12.78 5.24
CA ALA A 180 -6.97 12.36 5.06
C ALA A 180 -6.17 13.33 4.18
N ASP A 181 -4.85 13.43 4.40
CA ASP A 181 -3.92 14.11 3.49
C ASP A 181 -3.52 13.22 2.30
N GLY A 182 -3.78 11.91 2.40
CA GLY A 182 -3.59 10.97 1.30
C GLY A 182 -4.35 9.67 1.51
N VAL A 183 -4.42 8.88 0.44
CA VAL A 183 -5.13 7.59 0.42
C VAL A 183 -4.20 6.52 -0.14
N VAL A 184 -4.14 5.37 0.53
CA VAL A 184 -3.47 4.17 0.03
C VAL A 184 -4.52 3.16 -0.38
N LEU A 185 -4.43 2.70 -1.62
CA LEU A 185 -5.35 1.75 -2.24
C LEU A 185 -4.60 0.46 -2.57
N SER A 186 -5.19 -0.69 -2.30
CA SER A 186 -4.69 -2.01 -2.73
C SER A 186 -5.74 -2.82 -3.49
N ASN A 187 -6.80 -2.16 -3.91
CA ASN A 187 -7.85 -2.76 -4.71
C ASN A 187 -7.47 -2.85 -6.21
N SER A 188 -8.42 -3.28 -7.02
CA SER A 188 -8.23 -3.56 -8.43
C SER A 188 -7.72 -2.38 -9.25
N LEU A 189 -6.92 -2.69 -10.29
CA LEU A 189 -6.44 -1.77 -11.33
C LEU A 189 -7.34 -1.73 -12.57
N THR A 190 -8.52 -2.35 -12.52
CA THR A 190 -9.48 -2.23 -13.62
C THR A 190 -10.05 -0.81 -13.69
N THR A 191 -10.49 -0.38 -14.86
CA THR A 191 -11.08 0.95 -15.06
C THR A 191 -12.20 1.21 -14.07
N GLU A 192 -13.10 0.26 -13.93
CA GLU A 192 -14.27 0.37 -13.04
C GLU A 192 -13.87 0.50 -11.57
N ALA A 193 -12.79 -0.15 -11.14
CA ALA A 193 -12.30 -0.05 -9.76
C ALA A 193 -11.63 1.30 -9.50
N ILE A 194 -10.84 1.80 -10.44
CA ILE A 194 -10.22 3.11 -10.37
C ILE A 194 -11.29 4.20 -10.33
N ASP A 195 -12.26 4.17 -11.23
CA ASP A 195 -13.36 5.15 -11.30
C ASP A 195 -14.20 5.15 -10.01
N ARG A 196 -14.51 3.96 -9.48
CA ARG A 196 -15.23 3.85 -8.19
C ARG A 196 -14.43 4.47 -7.05
N ALA A 197 -13.13 4.19 -6.97
CA ALA A 197 -12.29 4.74 -5.91
C ALA A 197 -12.26 6.28 -5.98
N PHE A 198 -11.98 6.85 -7.16
CA PHE A 198 -11.99 8.30 -7.35
C PHE A 198 -13.36 8.93 -7.06
N THR A 199 -14.47 8.27 -7.46
CA THR A 199 -15.82 8.75 -7.20
C THR A 199 -16.10 8.87 -5.70
N HIS A 200 -15.74 7.85 -4.92
CA HIS A 200 -16.00 7.88 -3.48
C HIS A 200 -15.06 8.82 -2.73
N ILE A 201 -13.78 8.90 -3.10
CA ILE A 201 -12.83 9.86 -2.50
C ILE A 201 -13.31 11.28 -2.78
N ARG A 202 -13.69 11.59 -4.02
CA ARG A 202 -14.22 12.90 -4.42
C ARG A 202 -15.47 13.27 -3.63
N ALA A 203 -16.42 12.37 -3.51
CA ALA A 203 -17.63 12.61 -2.74
C ALA A 203 -17.34 12.95 -1.27
N GLY A 204 -16.32 12.30 -0.67
CA GLY A 204 -15.85 12.62 0.68
C GLY A 204 -15.18 13.99 0.75
N ALA A 205 -14.33 14.34 -0.21
CA ALA A 205 -13.64 15.62 -0.30
C ALA A 205 -14.64 16.77 -0.44
N GLU A 206 -15.54 16.68 -1.40
CA GLU A 206 -16.58 17.68 -1.66
C GLU A 206 -17.49 17.91 -0.44
N ALA A 207 -17.87 16.83 0.28
CA ALA A 207 -18.67 16.93 1.50
C ALA A 207 -17.99 17.71 2.63
N SER A 208 -16.66 17.87 2.58
CA SER A 208 -15.86 18.64 3.54
C SER A 208 -15.27 19.93 2.95
N GLY A 209 -15.69 20.31 1.74
CA GLY A 209 -15.21 21.54 1.07
C GLY A 209 -13.77 21.45 0.57
N ARG A 210 -13.24 20.24 0.36
CA ARG A 210 -11.89 19.97 -0.12
C ARG A 210 -11.88 19.64 -1.62
N SER A 211 -10.73 19.82 -2.25
CA SER A 211 -10.46 19.36 -3.62
C SER A 211 -9.79 17.99 -3.63
N MET A 212 -9.91 17.27 -4.74
CA MET A 212 -9.11 16.08 -5.01
C MET A 212 -7.60 16.40 -5.06
N ASP A 213 -7.23 17.62 -5.42
CA ASP A 213 -5.83 18.07 -5.47
C ASP A 213 -5.20 18.19 -4.07
N ASP A 214 -6.02 18.25 -3.01
CA ASP A 214 -5.57 18.25 -1.61
C ASP A 214 -5.21 16.84 -1.11
N ILE A 215 -5.44 15.80 -1.92
CA ILE A 215 -5.36 14.39 -1.50
C ILE A 215 -4.37 13.64 -2.37
N GLU A 216 -3.29 13.18 -1.78
CA GLU A 216 -2.31 12.34 -2.45
C GLU A 216 -2.78 10.88 -2.50
N ILE A 217 -2.87 10.28 -3.69
CA ILE A 217 -3.39 8.92 -3.85
C ILE A 217 -2.28 8.00 -4.34
N TRP A 218 -2.02 6.93 -3.58
CA TRP A 218 -1.06 5.89 -3.89
C TRP A 218 -1.75 4.54 -4.10
N TRP A 219 -1.42 3.89 -5.22
CA TRP A 219 -1.88 2.52 -5.53
C TRP A 219 -0.81 1.49 -5.21
N MET A 220 -1.14 0.53 -4.37
CA MET A 220 -0.27 -0.62 -4.12
C MET A 220 -0.51 -1.68 -5.21
N VAL A 221 0.55 -2.05 -5.92
CA VAL A 221 0.50 -2.90 -7.12
C VAL A 221 1.58 -3.97 -7.04
N ASN A 222 1.25 -5.19 -7.45
CA ASN A 222 2.25 -6.22 -7.71
C ASN A 222 2.78 -6.05 -9.13
N VAL A 223 4.04 -5.64 -9.29
CA VAL A 223 4.73 -5.64 -10.59
C VAL A 223 5.76 -6.76 -10.58
N VAL A 224 5.61 -7.74 -11.47
CA VAL A 224 6.36 -8.99 -11.48
C VAL A 224 6.94 -9.25 -12.87
N PRO A 225 8.09 -8.65 -13.21
CA PRO A 225 8.78 -8.97 -14.45
C PRO A 225 9.16 -10.46 -14.51
N ALA A 226 8.78 -11.13 -15.59
CA ALA A 226 9.00 -12.54 -15.80
C ALA A 226 9.10 -12.83 -17.32
N GLU A 227 9.55 -14.02 -17.71
CA GLU A 227 9.61 -14.42 -19.12
C GLU A 227 8.22 -14.47 -19.78
N THR A 228 7.20 -14.84 -18.99
CA THR A 228 5.80 -14.87 -19.42
C THR A 228 4.89 -14.36 -18.31
N GLU A 229 3.72 -13.87 -18.67
CA GLU A 229 2.69 -13.47 -17.71
C GLU A 229 2.34 -14.61 -16.74
N ARG A 230 2.16 -15.82 -17.25
CA ARG A 230 1.85 -17.00 -16.45
C ARG A 230 2.94 -17.29 -15.41
N ALA A 231 4.21 -17.25 -15.79
CA ALA A 231 5.33 -17.47 -14.87
C ALA A 231 5.33 -16.43 -13.73
N GLY A 232 5.05 -15.17 -14.06
CA GLY A 232 4.93 -14.09 -13.07
C GLY A 232 3.77 -14.32 -12.12
N ILE A 233 2.58 -14.65 -12.61
CA ILE A 233 1.40 -14.96 -11.79
C ILE A 233 1.67 -16.15 -10.87
N ASP A 234 2.26 -17.22 -11.38
CA ASP A 234 2.56 -18.43 -10.62
C ASP A 234 3.50 -18.17 -9.45
N SER A 235 4.41 -17.21 -9.58
CA SER A 235 5.38 -16.84 -8.53
C SER A 235 4.73 -16.14 -7.33
N ILE A 236 3.54 -15.52 -7.49
CA ILE A 236 2.88 -14.71 -6.46
C ILE A 236 1.50 -15.24 -6.03
N ARG A 237 1.13 -16.48 -6.35
CA ARG A 237 -0.20 -17.04 -6.02
C ARG A 237 -0.58 -16.91 -4.54
N SER A 238 0.37 -17.13 -3.63
CA SER A 238 0.14 -16.95 -2.19
C SER A 238 -0.17 -15.50 -1.82
N VAL A 239 0.41 -14.54 -2.55
CA VAL A 239 0.16 -13.11 -2.37
C VAL A 239 -1.25 -12.75 -2.83
N LEU A 240 -1.73 -13.34 -3.94
CA LEU A 240 -3.09 -13.13 -4.45
C LEU A 240 -4.15 -13.54 -3.40
N ALA A 241 -3.93 -14.67 -2.70
CA ALA A 241 -4.81 -15.07 -1.60
C ALA A 241 -4.82 -14.06 -0.46
N GLY A 242 -3.65 -13.54 -0.08
CA GLY A 242 -3.52 -12.51 0.95
C GLY A 242 -4.20 -11.21 0.57
N THR A 243 -4.00 -10.76 -0.66
CA THR A 243 -4.65 -9.55 -1.22
C THR A 243 -6.17 -9.70 -1.22
N ALA A 244 -6.70 -10.82 -1.72
CA ALA A 244 -8.13 -11.08 -1.73
C ALA A 244 -8.73 -11.11 -0.32
N ASN A 245 -8.08 -11.79 0.62
CA ASN A 245 -8.51 -11.76 2.02
C ASN A 245 -8.51 -10.33 2.58
N HIS A 246 -7.47 -9.53 2.31
CA HIS A 246 -7.39 -8.14 2.75
C HIS A 246 -8.53 -7.29 2.18
N VAL A 247 -8.76 -7.37 0.88
CA VAL A 247 -9.80 -6.57 0.19
C VAL A 247 -11.21 -6.95 0.65
N TYR A 248 -11.51 -8.25 0.78
CA TYR A 248 -12.90 -8.71 0.95
C TYR A 248 -13.29 -9.09 2.38
N ARG A 249 -12.38 -9.10 3.36
CA ARG A 249 -12.61 -9.64 4.71
C ARG A 249 -13.77 -9.03 5.49
N PHE A 250 -14.05 -7.73 5.37
CA PHE A 250 -15.09 -7.06 6.16
C PHE A 250 -16.46 -7.05 5.47
N THR A 251 -16.50 -6.73 4.19
CA THR A 251 -17.72 -6.67 3.39
C THR A 251 -17.40 -6.87 1.91
N LEU A 252 -18.34 -7.42 1.18
CA LEU A 252 -18.27 -7.51 -0.28
C LEU A 252 -18.98 -6.32 -0.96
N GLU A 253 -19.81 -5.60 -0.21
CA GLU A 253 -20.64 -4.52 -0.71
C GLU A 253 -19.81 -3.36 -1.29
N GLY A 254 -20.21 -2.90 -2.47
CA GLY A 254 -19.61 -1.74 -3.15
C GLY A 254 -18.20 -1.96 -3.69
N LYS A 255 -17.68 -3.20 -3.66
CA LYS A 255 -16.31 -3.52 -4.14
C LYS A 255 -16.27 -4.06 -5.57
N GLY A 256 -17.41 -4.12 -6.25
CA GLY A 256 -17.48 -4.57 -7.64
C GLY A 256 -17.18 -6.06 -7.83
N LEU A 257 -17.43 -6.88 -6.80
CA LEU A 257 -17.27 -8.33 -6.90
C LEU A 257 -18.34 -8.92 -7.82
N PRO A 258 -17.96 -9.67 -8.88
CA PRO A 258 -18.92 -10.34 -9.76
C PRO A 258 -19.75 -11.37 -9.00
N PRO A 259 -21.07 -11.50 -9.26
CA PRO A 259 -21.95 -12.43 -8.55
C PRO A 259 -21.45 -13.87 -8.56
N GLU A 260 -20.87 -14.34 -9.67
CA GLU A 260 -20.32 -15.68 -9.83
C GLU A 260 -19.05 -15.94 -8.99
N ARG A 261 -18.41 -14.91 -8.45
CA ARG A 261 -17.23 -15.02 -7.59
C ARG A 261 -17.55 -14.96 -6.10
N VAL A 262 -18.76 -14.57 -5.73
CA VAL A 262 -19.16 -14.36 -4.32
C VAL A 262 -18.92 -15.61 -3.48
N ALA A 263 -19.40 -16.78 -3.94
CA ALA A 263 -19.24 -18.02 -3.18
C ALA A 263 -17.76 -18.41 -2.96
N ALA A 264 -16.93 -18.27 -3.98
CA ALA A 264 -15.49 -18.57 -3.90
C ALA A 264 -14.76 -17.61 -2.96
N ILE A 265 -15.11 -16.31 -2.98
CA ILE A 265 -14.51 -15.31 -2.07
C ILE A 265 -14.99 -15.54 -0.63
N GLU A 266 -16.25 -15.88 -0.38
CA GLU A 266 -16.71 -16.22 0.98
C GLU A 266 -16.00 -17.48 1.52
N GLU A 267 -15.80 -18.50 0.68
CA GLU A 267 -15.01 -19.68 1.08
C GLU A 267 -13.55 -19.31 1.36
N LEU A 268 -12.92 -18.46 0.53
CA LEU A 268 -11.57 -17.98 0.77
C LEU A 268 -11.47 -17.28 2.13
N LYS A 269 -12.40 -16.37 2.47
CA LYS A 269 -12.42 -15.66 3.77
C LYS A 269 -12.48 -16.61 4.96
N GLN A 270 -13.21 -17.72 4.84
CA GLN A 270 -13.39 -18.71 5.91
C GLN A 270 -12.18 -19.64 6.07
N THR A 271 -11.48 -19.92 4.95
CA THR A 271 -10.42 -20.93 4.90
C THR A 271 -9.02 -20.34 4.85
N TYR A 272 -8.88 -19.04 4.59
CA TYR A 272 -7.59 -18.37 4.55
C TYR A 272 -6.85 -18.46 5.89
N ASP A 273 -5.64 -19.00 5.85
CA ASP A 273 -4.82 -19.16 7.06
C ASP A 273 -3.75 -18.06 7.14
N SER A 274 -3.97 -17.09 8.04
CA SER A 274 -3.06 -15.97 8.27
C SER A 274 -1.68 -16.38 8.82
N ARG A 275 -1.54 -17.56 9.39
CA ARG A 275 -0.25 -18.10 9.87
C ARG A 275 0.72 -18.38 8.73
N HIS A 276 0.18 -18.58 7.53
CA HIS A 276 0.94 -18.83 6.29
C HIS A 276 1.10 -17.57 5.42
N HIS A 277 0.61 -16.42 5.88
CA HIS A 277 0.61 -15.17 5.10
C HIS A 277 2.01 -14.67 4.72
N ALA A 278 2.99 -14.82 5.58
CA ALA A 278 4.35 -14.29 5.38
C ALA A 278 5.44 -15.37 5.57
N ASN A 279 5.07 -16.65 5.49
CA ASN A 279 5.99 -17.76 5.68
C ASN A 279 6.30 -18.42 4.33
N PRO A 280 7.51 -18.21 3.74
CA PRO A 280 7.87 -18.81 2.46
C PRO A 280 7.82 -20.35 2.45
N ALA A 281 8.10 -21.00 3.59
CA ALA A 281 8.08 -22.45 3.69
C ALA A 281 6.68 -23.07 3.58
N THR A 282 5.63 -22.29 3.81
CA THR A 282 4.22 -22.74 3.78
C THR A 282 3.35 -21.91 2.84
N ALA A 283 3.96 -21.12 1.97
CA ALA A 283 3.25 -20.26 1.00
C ALA A 283 2.34 -21.06 0.05
N SER A 284 2.64 -22.36 -0.18
CA SER A 284 1.82 -23.26 -1.00
C SER A 284 0.39 -23.41 -0.50
N VAL A 285 0.16 -23.40 0.82
CA VAL A 285 -1.18 -23.59 1.42
C VAL A 285 -2.19 -22.55 0.87
N ASN A 286 -1.83 -21.29 0.90
CA ASN A 286 -2.70 -20.23 0.39
C ASN A 286 -2.68 -20.15 -1.15
N ALA A 287 -1.60 -20.55 -1.81
CA ALA A 287 -1.53 -20.66 -3.26
C ALA A 287 -2.49 -21.75 -3.79
N GLU A 288 -2.47 -22.93 -3.17
CA GLU A 288 -3.39 -24.04 -3.51
C GLU A 288 -4.85 -23.68 -3.26
N LEU A 289 -5.12 -22.84 -2.26
CA LEU A 289 -6.48 -22.37 -1.97
C LEU A 289 -7.05 -21.53 -3.12
N VAL A 290 -6.31 -20.56 -3.66
CA VAL A 290 -6.81 -19.72 -4.79
C VAL A 290 -6.95 -20.55 -6.07
N ASP A 291 -6.05 -21.51 -6.31
CA ASP A 291 -6.15 -22.44 -7.45
C ASP A 291 -7.40 -23.31 -7.36
N ARG A 292 -7.64 -23.95 -6.21
CA ARG A 292 -8.80 -24.80 -5.96
C ARG A 292 -10.12 -24.03 -6.12
N LEU A 293 -10.14 -22.78 -5.73
CA LEU A 293 -11.31 -21.89 -5.85
C LEU A 293 -11.47 -21.28 -7.26
N GLY A 294 -10.54 -21.52 -8.18
CA GLY A 294 -10.56 -20.96 -9.52
C GLY A 294 -10.43 -19.44 -9.54
N LEU A 295 -9.72 -18.88 -8.56
CA LEU A 295 -9.60 -17.43 -8.37
C LEU A 295 -8.27 -16.87 -8.90
N THR A 296 -7.26 -17.68 -9.18
CA THR A 296 -5.89 -17.26 -9.48
C THR A 296 -5.84 -16.22 -10.61
N ASP A 297 -6.34 -16.54 -11.80
CA ASP A 297 -6.26 -15.65 -12.96
C ASP A 297 -7.11 -14.40 -12.78
N TRP A 298 -8.28 -14.54 -12.17
CA TRP A 298 -9.15 -13.41 -11.89
C TRP A 298 -8.52 -12.43 -10.89
N LEU A 299 -7.93 -12.92 -9.79
CA LEU A 299 -7.24 -12.08 -8.81
C LEU A 299 -5.99 -11.44 -9.38
N ALA A 300 -5.22 -12.17 -10.20
CA ALA A 300 -4.06 -11.62 -10.87
C ALA A 300 -4.44 -10.45 -11.78
N ALA A 301 -5.47 -10.61 -12.60
CA ALA A 301 -5.99 -9.54 -13.47
C ALA A 301 -6.45 -8.28 -12.69
N GLN A 302 -6.83 -8.43 -11.42
CA GLN A 302 -7.27 -7.30 -10.60
C GLN A 302 -6.09 -6.43 -10.10
N SER A 303 -4.98 -7.02 -9.64
CA SER A 303 -3.99 -6.31 -8.82
C SER A 303 -2.54 -6.56 -9.22
N THR A 304 -2.32 -7.26 -10.34
CA THR A 304 -0.98 -7.68 -10.74
C THR A 304 -0.68 -7.25 -12.18
N ILE A 305 0.54 -6.77 -12.36
CA ILE A 305 1.16 -6.51 -13.66
C ILE A 305 2.33 -7.50 -13.76
N ALA A 306 2.18 -8.57 -14.55
CA ALA A 306 3.15 -9.64 -14.65
C ALA A 306 3.51 -9.94 -16.10
N GLY A 307 4.75 -10.36 -16.36
CA GLY A 307 5.21 -10.76 -17.69
C GLY A 307 6.49 -10.08 -18.16
N PRO A 308 6.77 -10.09 -19.46
CA PRO A 308 7.92 -9.38 -20.03
C PRO A 308 7.96 -7.92 -19.62
N ILE A 309 9.14 -7.35 -19.52
CA ILE A 309 9.32 -5.96 -19.05
C ILE A 309 8.52 -4.98 -19.92
N GLU A 310 8.52 -5.18 -21.23
CA GLU A 310 7.79 -4.36 -22.19
C GLU A 310 6.28 -4.37 -21.90
N HIS A 311 5.73 -5.54 -21.56
CA HIS A 311 4.34 -5.67 -21.12
C HIS A 311 4.08 -4.97 -19.78
N CYS A 312 5.01 -5.07 -18.82
CA CYS A 312 4.88 -4.34 -17.55
C CYS A 312 4.85 -2.82 -17.77
N VAL A 313 5.66 -2.29 -18.66
CA VAL A 313 5.69 -0.87 -19.05
C VAL A 313 4.35 -0.47 -19.69
N GLU A 314 3.87 -1.23 -20.68
CA GLU A 314 2.59 -0.98 -21.34
C GLU A 314 1.42 -0.92 -20.34
N ARG A 315 1.34 -1.91 -19.47
CA ARG A 315 0.28 -1.96 -18.44
C ARG A 315 0.36 -0.79 -17.44
N LEU A 316 1.55 -0.34 -17.07
CA LEU A 316 1.72 0.85 -16.22
C LEU A 316 1.28 2.12 -16.94
N HIS A 317 1.52 2.26 -18.25
CA HIS A 317 0.99 3.37 -19.04
C HIS A 317 -0.55 3.36 -19.07
N GLU A 318 -1.18 2.22 -19.31
CA GLU A 318 -2.64 2.11 -19.28
C GLU A 318 -3.25 2.51 -17.91
N VAL A 319 -2.61 2.12 -16.82
CA VAL A 319 -3.02 2.50 -15.46
C VAL A 319 -2.86 4.02 -15.25
N ALA A 320 -1.77 4.58 -15.78
CA ALA A 320 -1.50 6.02 -15.70
C ALA A 320 -2.49 6.86 -16.54
N GLU A 321 -2.90 6.38 -17.71
CA GLU A 321 -3.92 7.03 -18.55
C GLU A 321 -5.28 7.12 -17.85
N ARG A 322 -5.57 6.20 -16.92
CA ARG A 322 -6.77 6.20 -16.08
C ARG A 322 -6.69 7.14 -14.88
N GLY A 323 -5.63 7.94 -14.75
CA GLY A 323 -5.46 8.93 -13.71
C GLY A 323 -4.64 8.51 -12.51
N VAL A 324 -4.14 7.28 -12.46
CA VAL A 324 -3.17 6.88 -11.43
C VAL A 324 -1.87 7.63 -11.65
N ARG A 325 -1.31 8.20 -10.58
CA ARG A 325 -0.07 8.99 -10.63
C ARG A 325 1.02 8.48 -9.71
N ASN A 326 0.66 7.70 -8.70
CA ASN A 326 1.61 7.20 -7.72
C ASN A 326 1.37 5.72 -7.46
N VAL A 327 2.42 4.92 -7.55
CA VAL A 327 2.38 3.47 -7.42
C VAL A 327 3.35 3.00 -6.35
N ILE A 328 2.89 2.22 -5.39
CA ILE A 328 3.74 1.51 -4.42
C ILE A 328 3.89 0.08 -4.92
N LEU A 329 5.13 -0.32 -5.22
CA LEU A 329 5.43 -1.68 -5.59
C LEU A 329 5.43 -2.58 -4.35
N ALA A 330 4.49 -3.50 -4.30
CA ALA A 330 4.50 -4.56 -3.30
C ALA A 330 5.57 -5.60 -3.70
N GLN A 331 6.68 -5.64 -2.97
CA GLN A 331 7.81 -6.51 -3.29
C GLN A 331 7.65 -7.90 -2.67
N PHE A 332 6.93 -8.76 -3.35
CA PHE A 332 6.85 -10.19 -3.03
C PHE A 332 7.65 -11.05 -4.02
N VAL A 333 8.81 -10.55 -4.40
CA VAL A 333 9.74 -11.21 -5.32
C VAL A 333 10.87 -11.88 -4.56
N ALA A 334 11.45 -12.95 -5.12
CA ALA A 334 12.51 -13.73 -4.46
C ALA A 334 13.78 -12.89 -4.21
N GLU A 335 14.15 -12.03 -5.15
CA GLU A 335 15.37 -11.22 -5.12
C GLU A 335 15.03 -9.71 -5.16
N PRO A 336 14.55 -9.12 -4.05
CA PRO A 336 14.03 -7.75 -4.06
C PRO A 336 15.08 -6.69 -4.42
N LEU A 337 16.36 -6.89 -4.05
CA LEU A 337 17.42 -5.95 -4.38
C LEU A 337 17.75 -5.94 -5.87
N ALA A 338 17.79 -7.12 -6.51
CA ALA A 338 17.99 -7.24 -7.95
C ALA A 338 16.79 -6.67 -8.72
N PHE A 339 15.59 -6.97 -8.25
CA PHE A 339 14.35 -6.42 -8.83
C PHE A 339 14.36 -4.89 -8.84
N MET A 340 14.72 -4.22 -7.73
CA MET A 340 14.73 -2.75 -7.66
C MET A 340 15.68 -2.13 -8.68
N ARG A 341 16.85 -2.72 -8.92
CA ARG A 341 17.81 -2.24 -9.94
C ARG A 341 17.26 -2.41 -11.35
N ILE A 342 16.71 -3.58 -11.66
CA ILE A 342 16.09 -3.85 -12.98
C ILE A 342 14.89 -2.92 -13.19
N PHE A 343 14.08 -2.70 -12.16
CA PHE A 343 12.93 -1.80 -12.23
C PHE A 343 13.37 -0.37 -12.56
N ASP A 344 14.40 0.16 -11.89
CA ASP A 344 14.94 1.48 -12.15
C ASP A 344 15.45 1.61 -13.61
N GLU A 345 16.31 0.69 -14.01
CA GLU A 345 16.97 0.74 -15.31
C GLU A 345 16.00 0.55 -16.50
N ARG A 346 14.99 -0.30 -16.35
CA ARG A 346 14.19 -0.80 -17.48
C ARG A 346 12.71 -0.45 -17.45
N ILE A 347 12.17 -0.04 -16.31
CA ILE A 347 10.75 0.29 -16.19
C ILE A 347 10.59 1.76 -15.77
N ARG A 348 11.18 2.19 -14.65
CA ARG A 348 11.02 3.57 -14.17
C ARG A 348 11.50 4.62 -15.17
N SER A 349 12.60 4.33 -15.89
CA SER A 349 13.15 5.22 -16.91
C SER A 349 12.16 5.61 -18.01
N GLU A 350 11.15 4.79 -18.28
CA GLU A 350 10.09 5.07 -19.27
C GLU A 350 9.03 6.09 -18.78
N PHE A 351 9.05 6.46 -17.48
CA PHE A 351 8.09 7.37 -16.83
C PHE A 351 8.73 8.64 -16.24
N SER A 352 10.00 8.93 -16.56
CA SER A 352 10.81 10.02 -15.99
C SER A 352 10.63 11.35 -16.73
#